data_a313807d9a09041acc5991835359cc22
#
_entry.id   a313807d9a09041acc5991835359cc22
#
_cell.length_a   1.000
_cell.length_b   1.000
_cell.length_c   1.000
_cell.angle_alpha   90.00
_cell.angle_beta   90.00
_cell.angle_gamma   90.00
#
_symmetry.space_group_name_H-M   'P 1'
#
loop_
_entity.id
_entity.type
_entity.pdbx_description
1 polymer ?
#
loop_
_entity_poly.entity_id
_entity_poly.type
_entity_poly.pdbx_seq_one_letter_code
_entity_poly.pdbx_strand_id
1 'polypeptide(L)'
;MSDFLLYGNPGWGSAIVEAQLAFYGLPFRVENTGDLFSSEAARAKIRALNPITQVPTLVLPDGQVMTESAAITLHLADLTGREDLVPGPQAPERAAFLRWLVFLVANIYPTFTYNDIPERFVKAGGEAAEGFRTEVDAYAQRLWGIVAAAGGTPWFLGPRMSALDIYLAVMTRWRPRRPWFAEHAPGLLAAGDAAGALPAVAPVMARHFTPPPAAA
;
A
#
# COMPACT_ATOMS: atom_id res chain seq x y z
N MET A 1 19.96 -19.09 -2.59
CA MET A 1 19.27 -18.03 -3.36
C MET A 1 19.43 -16.76 -2.58
N SER A 2 19.70 -15.63 -3.22
CA SER A 2 19.72 -14.32 -2.55
C SER A 2 18.30 -13.96 -2.13
N ASP A 3 18.18 -13.23 -1.01
CA ASP A 3 16.89 -12.76 -0.50
C ASP A 3 16.38 -11.59 -1.35
N PHE A 4 15.07 -11.37 -1.35
CA PHE A 4 14.50 -10.11 -1.80
C PHE A 4 15.01 -8.95 -0.93
N LEU A 5 15.29 -7.79 -1.53
CA LEU A 5 15.63 -6.58 -0.77
C LEU A 5 14.57 -5.52 -1.03
N LEU A 6 13.77 -5.24 0.00
CA LEU A 6 12.72 -4.24 -0.06
C LEU A 6 13.20 -2.94 0.56
N TYR A 7 13.23 -1.87 -0.24
CA TYR A 7 13.43 -0.52 0.29
C TYR A 7 12.09 0.05 0.73
N GLY A 8 12.05 0.54 1.97
CA GLY A 8 10.82 1.02 2.58
C GLY A 8 11.03 1.95 3.76
N ASN A 9 9.93 2.44 4.30
CA ASN A 9 9.90 3.22 5.52
C ASN A 9 8.67 2.83 6.35
N PRO A 10 8.75 2.79 7.69
CA PRO A 10 7.60 2.43 8.53
C PRO A 10 6.35 3.27 8.23
N GLY A 11 5.22 2.61 8.08
CA GLY A 11 3.93 3.24 7.78
C GLY A 11 3.71 3.66 6.32
N TRP A 12 4.70 3.45 5.43
CA TRP A 12 4.62 3.84 4.02
C TRP A 12 4.18 2.67 3.12
N GLY A 13 4.10 2.92 1.81
CA GLY A 13 3.60 1.97 0.83
C GLY A 13 4.35 0.64 0.74
N SER A 14 5.59 0.59 1.20
CA SER A 14 6.36 -0.64 1.32
C SER A 14 5.72 -1.68 2.25
N ALA A 15 4.89 -1.27 3.22
CA ALA A 15 4.17 -2.18 4.10
C ALA A 15 3.29 -3.18 3.34
N ILE A 16 2.71 -2.76 2.21
CA ILE A 16 1.88 -3.62 1.35
C ILE A 16 2.71 -4.76 0.76
N VAL A 17 3.89 -4.45 0.23
CA VAL A 17 4.78 -5.45 -0.38
C VAL A 17 5.40 -6.33 0.69
N GLU A 18 5.83 -5.76 1.81
CA GLU A 18 6.38 -6.51 2.94
C GLU A 18 5.37 -7.54 3.47
N ALA A 19 4.10 -7.15 3.61
CA ALA A 19 3.03 -8.05 4.05
C ALA A 19 2.80 -9.19 3.07
N GLN A 20 2.92 -8.96 1.76
CA GLN A 20 2.78 -10.00 0.74
C GLN A 20 3.98 -10.95 0.72
N LEU A 21 5.21 -10.45 0.84
CA LEU A 21 6.41 -11.28 0.96
C LEU A 21 6.31 -12.19 2.18
N ALA A 22 5.89 -11.63 3.33
CA ALA A 22 5.68 -12.40 4.56
C ALA A 22 4.55 -13.43 4.40
N PHE A 23 3.45 -13.08 3.75
CA PHE A 23 2.32 -13.99 3.49
C PHE A 23 2.74 -15.18 2.62
N TYR A 24 3.55 -14.94 1.60
CA TYR A 24 4.06 -16.00 0.74
C TYR A 24 5.20 -16.79 1.38
N GLY A 25 5.75 -16.37 2.51
CA GLY A 25 6.90 -16.99 3.16
C GLY A 25 8.19 -16.85 2.36
N LEU A 26 8.29 -15.81 1.52
CA LEU A 26 9.49 -15.53 0.73
C LEU A 26 10.58 -14.93 1.62
N PRO A 27 11.85 -15.31 1.47
CA PRO A 27 12.94 -14.74 2.24
C PRO A 27 13.23 -13.31 1.77
N PHE A 28 13.17 -12.34 2.68
CA PHE A 28 13.41 -10.94 2.36
C PHE A 28 14.12 -10.17 3.47
N ARG A 29 14.75 -9.07 3.10
CA ARG A 29 15.29 -8.06 4.01
C ARG A 29 14.65 -6.72 3.69
N VAL A 30 14.43 -5.91 4.73
CA VAL A 30 13.93 -4.54 4.58
C VAL A 30 15.07 -3.58 4.85
N GLU A 31 15.29 -2.65 3.93
CA GLU A 31 16.22 -1.53 4.12
C GLU A 31 15.43 -0.25 4.28
N ASN A 32 15.56 0.36 5.47
CA ASN A 32 14.92 1.64 5.76
C ASN A 32 15.57 2.75 4.95
N THR A 33 14.77 3.46 4.15
CA THR A 33 15.24 4.57 3.32
C THR A 33 15.50 5.85 4.13
N GLY A 34 14.93 5.95 5.32
CA GLY A 34 14.75 7.23 5.99
C GLY A 34 13.65 8.08 5.35
N ASP A 35 13.53 9.31 5.80
CA ASP A 35 12.49 10.22 5.33
C ASP A 35 12.81 10.79 3.93
N LEU A 36 12.12 10.29 2.92
CA LEU A 36 12.24 10.77 1.54
C LEU A 36 11.66 12.19 1.32
N PHE A 37 10.89 12.71 2.27
CA PHE A 37 10.34 14.07 2.16
C PHE A 37 11.37 15.14 2.55
N SER A 38 12.17 14.89 3.57
CA SER A 38 13.11 15.87 4.12
C SER A 38 14.59 15.60 3.81
N SER A 39 15.00 14.35 3.54
CA SER A 39 16.40 13.96 3.40
C SER A 39 16.83 13.79 1.93
N GLU A 40 17.73 14.67 1.45
CA GLU A 40 18.32 14.51 0.11
C GLU A 40 19.22 13.26 0.01
N ALA A 41 19.92 12.90 1.08
CA ALA A 41 20.74 11.68 1.11
C ALA A 41 19.87 10.42 0.94
N ALA A 42 18.70 10.37 1.60
CA ALA A 42 17.72 9.30 1.43
C ALA A 42 17.20 9.25 -0.01
N ARG A 43 16.86 10.41 -0.59
CA ARG A 43 16.39 10.51 -1.99
C ARG A 43 17.46 10.06 -2.98
N ALA A 44 18.71 10.49 -2.81
CA ALA A 44 19.81 10.14 -3.69
C ALA A 44 20.03 8.61 -3.74
N LYS A 45 19.94 7.93 -2.60
CA LYS A 45 20.06 6.48 -2.49
C LYS A 45 18.96 5.76 -3.30
N ILE A 46 17.72 6.18 -3.16
CA ILE A 46 16.59 5.56 -3.88
C ILE A 46 16.58 5.94 -5.35
N ARG A 47 16.95 7.18 -5.71
CA ARG A 47 16.99 7.65 -7.11
C ARG A 47 17.86 6.81 -8.00
N ALA A 48 18.95 6.22 -7.47
CA ALA A 48 19.81 5.31 -8.21
C ALA A 48 19.10 4.01 -8.65
N LEU A 49 18.07 3.58 -7.91
CA LEU A 49 17.30 2.38 -8.19
C LEU A 49 15.94 2.69 -8.81
N ASN A 50 15.31 3.76 -8.36
CA ASN A 50 13.99 4.21 -8.78
C ASN A 50 14.02 5.73 -9.03
N PRO A 51 14.04 6.17 -10.30
CA PRO A 51 14.14 7.60 -10.65
C PRO A 51 13.01 8.46 -10.10
N ILE A 52 11.81 7.88 -9.85
CA ILE A 52 10.67 8.59 -9.23
C ILE A 52 10.94 8.85 -7.73
N THR A 53 11.92 8.14 -7.14
CA THR A 53 12.30 8.31 -5.73
C THR A 53 11.15 8.01 -4.76
N GLN A 54 10.50 6.86 -4.96
CA GLN A 54 9.37 6.40 -4.15
C GLN A 54 9.60 4.97 -3.63
N VAL A 55 8.84 4.58 -2.64
CA VAL A 55 8.75 3.23 -2.12
C VAL A 55 7.31 2.70 -2.27
N PRO A 56 7.11 1.39 -2.52
CA PRO A 56 8.12 0.32 -2.50
C PRO A 56 9.07 0.36 -3.70
N THR A 57 10.34 0.02 -3.44
CA THR A 57 11.32 -0.35 -4.46
C THR A 57 11.88 -1.73 -4.05
N LEU A 58 11.68 -2.73 -4.87
CA LEU A 58 12.02 -4.12 -4.59
C LEU A 58 13.15 -4.57 -5.52
N VAL A 59 14.24 -5.08 -4.95
CA VAL A 59 15.28 -5.77 -5.70
C VAL A 59 15.04 -7.27 -5.61
N LEU A 60 14.87 -7.91 -6.75
CA LEU A 60 14.65 -9.34 -6.88
C LEU A 60 15.93 -10.14 -6.60
N PRO A 61 15.83 -11.45 -6.33
CA PRO A 61 17.00 -12.31 -6.08
C PRO A 61 18.05 -12.33 -7.21
N ASP A 62 17.65 -12.02 -8.42
CA ASP A 62 18.53 -11.92 -9.60
C ASP A 62 19.15 -10.52 -9.81
N GLY A 63 18.80 -9.56 -8.93
CA GLY A 63 19.26 -8.18 -8.99
C GLY A 63 18.38 -7.24 -9.79
N GLN A 64 17.33 -7.72 -10.46
CA GLN A 64 16.37 -6.85 -11.14
C GLN A 64 15.62 -5.96 -10.14
N VAL A 65 15.40 -4.70 -10.51
CA VAL A 65 14.63 -3.76 -9.68
C VAL A 65 13.20 -3.68 -10.18
N MET A 66 12.25 -3.86 -9.25
CA MET A 66 10.83 -3.64 -9.48
C MET A 66 10.29 -2.49 -8.65
N THR A 67 9.45 -1.70 -9.25
CA THR A 67 8.61 -0.67 -8.61
C THR A 67 7.14 -0.96 -8.89
N GLU A 68 6.23 -0.09 -8.50
CA GLU A 68 4.79 -0.22 -8.66
C GLU A 68 4.21 -1.41 -7.87
N SER A 69 3.63 -1.11 -6.73
CA SER A 69 3.12 -2.14 -5.81
C SER A 69 2.15 -3.14 -6.48
N ALA A 70 1.34 -2.69 -7.45
CA ALA A 70 0.44 -3.57 -8.20
C ALA A 70 1.21 -4.55 -9.10
N ALA A 71 2.25 -4.09 -9.78
CA ALA A 71 3.10 -4.95 -10.60
C ALA A 71 3.85 -5.97 -9.74
N ILE A 72 4.38 -5.53 -8.59
CA ILE A 72 5.02 -6.41 -7.61
C ILE A 72 4.02 -7.47 -7.10
N THR A 73 2.79 -7.08 -6.78
CA THR A 73 1.73 -8.01 -6.34
C THR A 73 1.51 -9.14 -7.36
N LEU A 74 1.38 -8.79 -8.64
CA LEU A 74 1.18 -9.77 -9.71
C LEU A 74 2.40 -10.67 -9.87
N HIS A 75 3.60 -10.07 -9.88
CA HIS A 75 4.85 -10.81 -10.03
C HIS A 75 5.08 -11.83 -8.89
N LEU A 76 4.79 -11.46 -7.64
CA LEU A 76 4.94 -12.39 -6.51
C LEU A 76 3.98 -13.58 -6.60
N ALA A 77 2.78 -13.38 -7.10
CA ALA A 77 1.83 -14.46 -7.36
C ALA A 77 2.33 -15.39 -8.48
N ASP A 78 2.80 -14.80 -9.60
CA ASP A 78 3.35 -15.58 -10.72
C ASP A 78 4.58 -16.38 -10.29
N LEU A 79 5.48 -15.77 -9.53
CA LEU A 79 6.70 -16.40 -9.01
C LEU A 79 6.40 -17.59 -8.09
N THR A 80 5.39 -17.46 -7.25
CA THR A 80 5.02 -18.51 -6.29
C THR A 80 4.09 -19.56 -6.87
N GLY A 81 3.45 -19.28 -8.00
CA GLY A 81 2.39 -20.13 -8.57
C GLY A 81 1.16 -20.25 -7.68
N ARG A 82 0.98 -19.34 -6.72
CA ARG A 82 -0.12 -19.35 -5.74
C ARG A 82 -1.20 -18.36 -6.12
N GLU A 83 -2.44 -18.78 -5.93
CA GLU A 83 -3.64 -17.99 -6.26
C GLU A 83 -4.33 -17.41 -5.01
N ASP A 84 -3.70 -17.45 -3.84
CA ASP A 84 -4.32 -17.01 -2.57
C ASP A 84 -4.54 -15.51 -2.53
N LEU A 85 -3.56 -14.73 -3.00
CA LEU A 85 -3.63 -13.27 -3.02
C LEU A 85 -4.07 -12.72 -4.37
N VAL A 86 -3.78 -13.45 -5.45
CA VAL A 86 -4.12 -13.02 -6.82
C VAL A 86 -4.89 -14.15 -7.48
N PRO A 87 -6.19 -13.98 -7.76
CA PRO A 87 -6.97 -14.99 -8.46
C PRO A 87 -6.32 -15.39 -9.78
N GLY A 88 -6.28 -16.68 -10.09
CA GLY A 88 -5.68 -17.21 -11.31
C GLY A 88 -6.34 -16.69 -12.59
N PRO A 89 -5.69 -16.85 -13.76
CA PRO A 89 -6.19 -16.29 -15.02
C PRO A 89 -7.61 -16.73 -15.41
N GLN A 90 -8.04 -17.92 -14.95
CA GLN A 90 -9.37 -18.48 -15.25
C GLN A 90 -10.36 -18.31 -14.09
N ALA A 91 -9.93 -17.73 -12.96
CA ALA A 91 -10.82 -17.50 -11.83
C ALA A 91 -11.89 -16.45 -12.17
N PRO A 92 -13.15 -16.66 -11.79
CA PRO A 92 -14.23 -15.72 -12.10
C PRO A 92 -14.00 -14.33 -11.48
N GLU A 93 -13.26 -14.24 -10.37
CA GLU A 93 -12.94 -12.99 -9.69
C GLU A 93 -11.76 -12.24 -10.32
N ARG A 94 -11.03 -12.84 -11.28
CA ARG A 94 -9.81 -12.26 -11.86
C ARG A 94 -10.01 -10.86 -12.42
N ALA A 95 -11.06 -10.66 -13.21
CA ALA A 95 -11.34 -9.37 -13.82
C ALA A 95 -11.66 -8.29 -12.77
N ALA A 96 -12.45 -8.64 -11.76
CA ALA A 96 -12.76 -7.75 -10.64
C ALA A 96 -11.51 -7.42 -9.82
N PHE A 97 -10.67 -8.42 -9.52
CA PHE A 97 -9.40 -8.21 -8.84
C PHE A 97 -8.52 -7.20 -9.57
N LEU A 98 -8.25 -7.43 -10.85
CA LEU A 98 -7.40 -6.54 -11.66
C LEU A 98 -7.97 -5.12 -11.72
N ARG A 99 -9.28 -4.98 -11.93
CA ARG A 99 -9.95 -3.68 -11.93
C ARG A 99 -9.70 -2.92 -10.63
N TRP A 100 -9.93 -3.57 -9.50
CA TRP A 100 -9.83 -2.89 -8.20
C TRP A 100 -8.38 -2.69 -7.76
N LEU A 101 -7.46 -3.60 -8.10
CA LEU A 101 -6.03 -3.38 -7.88
C LEU A 101 -5.55 -2.12 -8.61
N VAL A 102 -5.87 -2.01 -9.90
CA VAL A 102 -5.52 -0.83 -10.69
C VAL A 102 -6.26 0.41 -10.19
N PHE A 103 -7.53 0.29 -9.78
CA PHE A 103 -8.28 1.43 -9.22
C PHE A 103 -7.60 1.99 -7.97
N LEU A 104 -7.17 1.14 -7.03
CA LEU A 104 -6.47 1.56 -5.81
C LEU A 104 -5.18 2.30 -6.15
N VAL A 105 -4.34 1.77 -7.04
CA VAL A 105 -3.04 2.37 -7.31
C VAL A 105 -3.09 3.55 -8.27
N ALA A 106 -4.06 3.60 -9.18
CA ALA A 106 -4.17 4.67 -10.17
C ALA A 106 -5.06 5.84 -9.73
N ASN A 107 -5.97 5.63 -8.78
CA ASN A 107 -6.89 6.67 -8.35
C ASN A 107 -6.74 7.04 -6.87
N ILE A 108 -6.67 6.07 -5.97
CA ILE A 108 -6.55 6.35 -4.52
C ILE A 108 -5.11 6.76 -4.17
N TYR A 109 -4.11 6.00 -4.59
CA TYR A 109 -2.70 6.25 -4.24
C TYR A 109 -2.20 7.66 -4.60
N PRO A 110 -2.53 8.23 -5.79
CA PRO A 110 -2.10 9.59 -6.12
C PRO A 110 -2.63 10.65 -5.16
N THR A 111 -3.77 10.42 -4.51
CA THR A 111 -4.31 11.38 -3.53
C THR A 111 -3.37 11.58 -2.34
N PHE A 112 -2.65 10.54 -1.91
CA PHE A 112 -1.63 10.67 -0.86
C PHE A 112 -0.45 11.49 -1.36
N THR A 113 0.05 11.22 -2.59
CA THR A 113 1.15 11.98 -3.19
C THR A 113 0.84 13.48 -3.29
N TYR A 114 -0.41 13.83 -3.65
CA TYR A 114 -0.84 15.22 -3.76
C TYR A 114 -1.01 15.89 -2.40
N ASN A 115 -1.43 15.12 -1.39
CA ASN A 115 -1.74 15.62 -0.06
C ASN A 115 -0.52 15.73 0.88
N ASP A 116 0.45 14.84 0.74
CA ASP A 116 1.59 14.79 1.66
C ASP A 116 2.43 16.06 1.59
N ILE A 117 2.68 16.56 0.38
CA ILE A 117 3.40 17.82 0.14
C ILE A 117 2.70 18.59 -0.99
N PRO A 118 1.59 19.28 -0.70
CA PRO A 118 0.81 19.99 -1.72
C PRO A 118 1.59 21.12 -2.39
N GLU A 119 2.62 21.68 -1.74
CA GLU A 119 3.50 22.72 -2.29
C GLU A 119 4.30 22.23 -3.51
N ARG A 120 4.41 20.95 -3.74
CA ARG A 120 4.97 20.40 -4.99
C ARG A 120 4.11 20.77 -6.20
N PHE A 121 2.81 20.92 -5.99
CA PHE A 121 1.80 21.17 -7.04
C PHE A 121 1.29 22.62 -6.99
N VAL A 122 1.16 23.19 -5.80
CA VAL A 122 0.63 24.55 -5.56
C VAL A 122 1.76 25.46 -5.09
N LYS A 123 2.44 26.11 -6.04
CA LYS A 123 3.63 26.94 -5.77
C LYS A 123 3.34 28.19 -4.96
N ALA A 124 2.07 28.65 -4.92
CA ALA A 124 1.67 29.78 -4.10
C ALA A 124 1.79 29.51 -2.59
N GLY A 125 1.78 28.23 -2.18
CA GLY A 125 1.85 27.86 -0.76
C GLY A 125 0.65 28.35 0.07
N GLY A 126 0.81 28.36 1.39
CA GLY A 126 -0.15 28.95 2.32
C GLY A 126 -1.59 28.44 2.13
N GLU A 127 -2.56 29.36 2.14
CA GLU A 127 -3.98 29.06 2.00
C GLU A 127 -4.33 28.28 0.71
N ALA A 128 -3.62 28.55 -0.39
CA ALA A 128 -3.84 27.87 -1.66
C ALA A 128 -3.44 26.38 -1.57
N ALA A 129 -2.34 26.07 -0.90
CA ALA A 129 -1.90 24.68 -0.68
C ALA A 129 -2.85 23.95 0.29
N GLU A 130 -3.35 24.62 1.31
CA GLU A 130 -4.33 24.04 2.24
C GLU A 130 -5.69 23.84 1.58
N GLY A 131 -6.16 24.78 0.75
CA GLY A 131 -7.36 24.60 -0.07
C GLY A 131 -7.24 23.40 -1.00
N PHE A 132 -6.10 23.25 -1.69
CA PHE A 132 -5.83 22.10 -2.53
C PHE A 132 -5.87 20.79 -1.74
N ARG A 133 -5.25 20.74 -0.55
CA ARG A 133 -5.30 19.58 0.34
C ARG A 133 -6.74 19.19 0.71
N THR A 134 -7.56 20.18 1.04
CA THR A 134 -8.98 19.97 1.38
C THR A 134 -9.75 19.33 0.22
N GLU A 135 -9.57 19.83 -1.01
CA GLU A 135 -10.22 19.28 -2.19
C GLU A 135 -9.73 17.87 -2.52
N VAL A 136 -8.44 17.59 -2.36
CA VAL A 136 -7.88 16.24 -2.55
C VAL A 136 -8.41 15.27 -1.50
N ASP A 137 -8.57 15.69 -0.24
CA ASP A 137 -9.18 14.86 0.81
C ASP A 137 -10.65 14.54 0.48
N ALA A 138 -11.43 15.52 0.04
CA ALA A 138 -12.83 15.32 -0.37
C ALA A 138 -12.92 14.36 -1.59
N TYR A 139 -12.02 14.53 -2.55
CA TYR A 139 -11.92 13.64 -3.70
C TYR A 139 -11.57 12.20 -3.28
N ALA A 140 -10.59 12.02 -2.39
CA ALA A 140 -10.20 10.72 -1.85
C ALA A 140 -11.37 10.04 -1.12
N GLN A 141 -12.12 10.77 -0.30
CA GLN A 141 -13.31 10.23 0.38
C GLN A 141 -14.38 9.76 -0.60
N ARG A 142 -14.62 10.52 -1.67
CA ARG A 142 -15.55 10.11 -2.75
C ARG A 142 -15.07 8.81 -3.43
N LEU A 143 -13.79 8.68 -3.73
CA LEU A 143 -13.21 7.46 -4.31
C LEU A 143 -13.34 6.26 -3.36
N TRP A 144 -13.07 6.46 -2.07
CA TRP A 144 -13.26 5.42 -1.07
C TRP A 144 -14.73 4.99 -0.94
N GLY A 145 -15.67 5.92 -1.09
CA GLY A 145 -17.11 5.59 -1.17
C GLY A 145 -17.43 4.64 -2.34
N ILE A 146 -16.80 4.85 -3.50
CA ILE A 146 -16.94 3.96 -4.67
C ILE A 146 -16.38 2.56 -4.37
N VAL A 147 -15.22 2.49 -3.70
CA VAL A 147 -14.62 1.22 -3.30
C VAL A 147 -15.52 0.51 -2.27
N ALA A 148 -16.04 1.24 -1.29
CA ALA A 148 -16.91 0.69 -0.26
C ALA A 148 -18.22 0.11 -0.83
N ALA A 149 -18.83 0.80 -1.79
CA ALA A 149 -20.04 0.34 -2.44
C ALA A 149 -19.85 -0.96 -3.26
N ALA A 150 -18.62 -1.28 -3.65
CA ALA A 150 -18.27 -2.48 -4.40
C ALA A 150 -17.76 -3.63 -3.54
N GLY A 151 -17.42 -3.36 -2.29
CA GLY A 151 -16.83 -4.34 -1.36
C GLY A 151 -17.80 -5.46 -0.99
N GLY A 152 -17.29 -6.69 -0.98
CA GLY A 152 -18.00 -7.88 -0.51
C GLY A 152 -17.82 -8.15 0.98
N THR A 153 -18.19 -9.35 1.40
CA THR A 153 -18.08 -9.85 2.77
C THR A 153 -17.75 -11.33 2.75
N PRO A 154 -16.86 -11.86 3.62
CA PRO A 154 -16.07 -11.15 4.64
C PRO A 154 -14.85 -10.40 4.06
N TRP A 155 -14.45 -10.67 2.82
CA TRP A 155 -13.33 -10.05 2.12
C TRP A 155 -13.83 -9.15 1.00
N PHE A 156 -12.98 -8.27 0.51
CA PHE A 156 -13.35 -7.30 -0.51
C PHE A 156 -13.99 -7.94 -1.77
N LEU A 157 -13.46 -9.08 -2.23
CA LEU A 157 -14.02 -9.81 -3.38
C LEU A 157 -15.09 -10.85 -3.00
N GLY A 158 -15.56 -10.90 -1.75
CA GLY A 158 -16.57 -11.84 -1.27
C GLY A 158 -15.97 -12.95 -0.38
N PRO A 159 -16.14 -14.25 -0.69
CA PRO A 159 -15.79 -15.33 0.24
C PRO A 159 -14.29 -15.61 0.35
N ARG A 160 -13.46 -15.15 -0.60
CA ARG A 160 -12.02 -15.40 -0.65
C ARG A 160 -11.22 -14.12 -0.46
N MET A 161 -10.23 -14.20 0.41
CA MET A 161 -9.23 -13.15 0.57
C MET A 161 -8.42 -12.94 -0.72
N SER A 162 -7.93 -11.74 -0.91
CA SER A 162 -7.00 -11.38 -1.98
C SER A 162 -5.97 -10.34 -1.49
N ALA A 163 -5.03 -9.98 -2.35
CA ALA A 163 -4.11 -8.90 -2.07
C ALA A 163 -4.81 -7.56 -1.82
N LEU A 164 -6.02 -7.36 -2.36
CA LEU A 164 -6.82 -6.14 -2.08
C LEU A 164 -7.06 -5.95 -0.59
N ASP A 165 -7.26 -7.01 0.16
CA ASP A 165 -7.49 -6.95 1.60
C ASP A 165 -6.20 -6.56 2.35
N ILE A 166 -5.01 -6.95 1.85
CA ILE A 166 -3.72 -6.45 2.35
C ILE A 166 -3.55 -4.95 2.05
N TYR A 167 -3.96 -4.50 0.85
CA TYR A 167 -4.00 -3.06 0.55
C TYR A 167 -4.91 -2.32 1.53
N LEU A 168 -6.09 -2.85 1.82
CA LEU A 168 -7.01 -2.26 2.80
C LEU A 168 -6.41 -2.23 4.21
N ALA A 169 -5.71 -3.31 4.64
CA ALA A 169 -5.05 -3.35 5.93
C ALA A 169 -4.07 -2.19 6.15
N VAL A 170 -3.37 -1.78 5.09
CA VAL A 170 -2.40 -0.68 5.13
C VAL A 170 -3.07 0.67 4.86
N MET A 171 -3.81 0.79 3.75
CA MET A 171 -4.32 2.07 3.25
C MET A 171 -5.40 2.70 4.15
N THR A 172 -6.18 1.89 4.89
CA THR A 172 -7.16 2.42 5.85
C THR A 172 -6.52 3.11 7.06
N ARG A 173 -5.19 2.97 7.23
CA ARG A 173 -4.42 3.68 8.26
C ARG A 173 -3.92 5.06 7.79
N TRP A 174 -3.99 5.31 6.50
CA TRP A 174 -3.68 6.60 5.90
C TRP A 174 -4.94 7.48 5.81
N ARG A 175 -4.85 8.65 5.18
CA ARG A 175 -6.01 9.52 4.97
C ARG A 175 -7.15 8.80 4.23
N PRO A 176 -8.41 8.97 4.61
CA PRO A 176 -8.93 9.86 5.67
C PRO A 176 -8.84 9.30 7.10
N ARG A 177 -8.13 8.20 7.33
CA ARG A 177 -7.85 7.54 8.61
C ARG A 177 -9.01 6.68 9.14
N ARG A 178 -8.67 5.78 10.05
CA ARG A 178 -9.56 4.73 10.58
C ARG A 178 -10.91 5.22 11.11
N PRO A 179 -11.03 6.36 11.83
CA PRO A 179 -12.34 6.84 12.27
C PRO A 179 -13.32 7.07 11.11
N TRP A 180 -12.85 7.67 10.01
CA TRP A 180 -13.69 7.86 8.83
C TRP A 180 -14.13 6.52 8.22
N PHE A 181 -13.23 5.56 8.11
CA PHE A 181 -13.58 4.23 7.59
C PHE A 181 -14.57 3.50 8.49
N ALA A 182 -14.46 3.64 9.82
CA ALA A 182 -15.40 3.04 10.75
C ALA A 182 -16.83 3.57 10.56
N GLU A 183 -16.96 4.85 10.22
CA GLU A 183 -18.25 5.51 10.01
C GLU A 183 -18.81 5.27 8.60
N HIS A 184 -17.96 5.39 7.55
CA HIS A 184 -18.42 5.48 6.17
C HIS A 184 -18.14 4.22 5.33
N ALA A 185 -17.22 3.36 5.76
CA ALA A 185 -16.81 2.16 5.02
C ALA A 185 -16.42 0.99 5.97
N PRO A 186 -17.29 0.62 6.94
CA PRO A 186 -16.93 -0.38 7.96
C PRO A 186 -16.58 -1.75 7.37
N GLY A 187 -17.15 -2.13 6.24
CA GLY A 187 -16.80 -3.37 5.55
C GLY A 187 -15.36 -3.40 5.06
N LEU A 188 -14.86 -2.29 4.50
CA LEU A 188 -13.46 -2.18 4.08
C LEU A 188 -12.51 -2.24 5.28
N LEU A 189 -12.89 -1.58 6.37
CA LEU A 189 -12.12 -1.60 7.59
C LEU A 189 -12.03 -3.01 8.17
N ALA A 190 -13.16 -3.73 8.22
CA ALA A 190 -13.22 -5.09 8.74
C ALA A 190 -12.38 -6.07 7.91
N ALA A 191 -12.48 -6.01 6.58
CA ALA A 191 -11.67 -6.84 5.67
C ALA A 191 -10.18 -6.56 5.84
N GLY A 192 -9.78 -5.27 5.90
CA GLY A 192 -8.41 -4.87 6.15
C GLY A 192 -7.89 -5.33 7.53
N ASP A 193 -8.70 -5.21 8.58
CA ASP A 193 -8.32 -5.68 9.91
C ASP A 193 -8.15 -7.20 9.97
N ALA A 194 -9.04 -7.94 9.33
CA ALA A 194 -8.93 -9.40 9.23
C ALA A 194 -7.64 -9.81 8.48
N ALA A 195 -7.33 -9.15 7.37
CA ALA A 195 -6.09 -9.42 6.63
C ALA A 195 -4.84 -9.04 7.45
N GLY A 196 -4.89 -7.90 8.14
CA GLY A 196 -3.80 -7.44 9.00
C GLY A 196 -3.55 -8.32 10.23
N ALA A 197 -4.56 -9.08 10.66
CA ALA A 197 -4.49 -10.01 11.79
C ALA A 197 -3.98 -11.42 11.41
N LEU A 198 -3.78 -11.71 10.12
CA LEU A 198 -3.25 -13.02 9.71
C LEU A 198 -1.88 -13.28 10.34
N PRO A 199 -1.58 -14.51 10.79
CA PRO A 199 -0.33 -14.81 11.50
C PRO A 199 0.94 -14.37 10.77
N ALA A 200 0.99 -14.47 9.45
CA ALA A 200 2.12 -14.04 8.65
C ALA A 200 2.19 -12.51 8.47
N VAL A 201 1.06 -11.80 8.52
CA VAL A 201 0.94 -10.37 8.24
C VAL A 201 1.00 -9.52 9.52
N ALA A 202 0.46 -10.01 10.62
CA ALA A 202 0.37 -9.27 11.86
C ALA A 202 1.73 -8.73 12.39
N PRO A 203 2.85 -9.47 12.32
CA PRO A 203 4.14 -8.93 12.72
C PRO A 203 4.60 -7.74 11.83
N VAL A 204 4.26 -7.78 10.54
CA VAL A 204 4.54 -6.68 9.61
C VAL A 204 3.71 -5.45 10.00
N MET A 205 2.40 -5.62 10.21
CA MET A 205 1.52 -4.53 10.62
C MET A 205 1.95 -3.89 11.93
N ALA A 206 2.42 -4.70 12.89
CA ALA A 206 2.95 -4.20 14.15
C ALA A 206 4.20 -3.32 13.95
N ARG A 207 5.16 -3.73 13.12
CA ARG A 207 6.35 -2.94 12.82
C ARG A 207 6.03 -1.59 12.18
N HIS A 208 5.02 -1.54 11.33
CA HIS A 208 4.67 -0.32 10.59
C HIS A 208 3.78 0.65 11.36
N PHE A 209 2.91 0.15 12.23
CA PHE A 209 1.81 0.95 12.77
C PHE A 209 1.68 0.94 14.29
N THR A 210 2.53 0.22 15.01
CA THR A 210 2.63 0.36 16.46
C THR A 210 3.59 1.49 16.79
N PRO A 211 3.22 2.48 17.63
CA PRO A 211 4.17 3.48 18.08
C PRO A 211 5.36 2.80 18.78
N PRO A 212 6.59 3.31 18.59
CA PRO A 212 7.72 2.84 19.37
C PRO A 212 7.40 3.02 20.87
N PRO A 213 7.90 2.14 21.75
CA PRO A 213 7.76 2.33 23.17
C PRO A 213 8.30 3.71 23.56
N ALA A 214 7.59 4.41 24.45
CA ALA A 214 8.06 5.69 24.96
C ALA A 214 9.49 5.50 25.49
N ALA A 215 10.40 6.39 25.08
CA ALA A 215 11.74 6.38 25.61
C ALA A 215 11.67 6.56 27.14
N ALA A 216 12.27 5.61 27.87
CA ALA A 216 12.34 5.63 29.32
C ALA A 216 13.26 6.75 29.82
#